data_33e2ab85e87db8d5fab0b0dd8b4bb572
#
_entry.id   33e2ab85e87db8d5fab0b0dd8b4bb572
#
_cell.length_a   1.000
_cell.length_b   1.000
_cell.length_c   1.000
_cell.angle_alpha   90.00
_cell.angle_beta   90.00
_cell.angle_gamma   90.00
#
_symmetry.space_group_name_H-M   'P 1'
#
loop_
_entity.id
_entity.type
_entity.pdbx_description
1 polymer ?
#
loop_
_entity_poly.entity_id
_entity_poly.type
_entity_poly.pdbx_seq_one_letter_code
_entity_poly.pdbx_strand_id
1 'polypeptide(L)'
;MKTSARAGLAVMAAGGIFFAATSLGDNDDSATAAPRSAAVSGEPSHSTVSGAPESTGASGSSAGPGPYVALGDSYTAGPGIPARTGTPTGCDRSDHNYPTLVAHELGVETAAFHDMSCTGATVDDLTAPQTTDRGTNPAQLSALTTHTALITLGIGGNDIGFSELITQCAKSGILYFATGSGKYTGNHAPCRGRYVDGTTDTVRQKINTMGDRLADTLAEVRRRAPQARVYVVGYPAILPAAAGDCGRDMGLAPGDVTFLHQEQQQLNTTLRQRAEGAGAGYVDTYAPSNGHDVCSARGTRWVEPLVPLAPAAPVHPNARGERGMADAVINTIKASNGS
;
A
#
# COMPACT_ATOMS: atom_id res chain seq x y z
N MET A 1 -38.06 19.29 -51.10
CA MET A 1 -38.40 18.40 -49.99
C MET A 1 -37.18 17.55 -49.69
N LYS A 2 -36.40 17.94 -48.67
CA LYS A 2 -35.25 17.16 -48.16
C LYS A 2 -35.48 16.94 -46.67
N THR A 3 -35.80 15.74 -46.27
CA THR A 3 -35.99 15.29 -44.90
C THR A 3 -34.63 15.00 -44.31
N SER A 4 -34.26 15.75 -43.26
CA SER A 4 -33.07 15.52 -42.46
C SER A 4 -33.41 14.57 -41.30
N ALA A 5 -32.85 13.38 -41.31
CA ALA A 5 -32.88 12.46 -40.18
C ALA A 5 -31.86 12.90 -39.13
N ARG A 6 -32.32 13.26 -37.94
CA ARG A 6 -31.48 13.48 -36.75
C ARG A 6 -31.30 12.16 -36.02
N ALA A 7 -30.08 11.62 -36.03
CA ALA A 7 -29.72 10.50 -35.17
C ALA A 7 -29.43 11.05 -33.75
N GLY A 8 -30.25 10.68 -32.80
CA GLY A 8 -30.03 10.98 -31.39
C GLY A 8 -29.02 10.02 -30.81
N LEU A 9 -27.94 10.56 -30.24
CA LEU A 9 -26.93 9.82 -29.49
C LEU A 9 -27.45 9.65 -28.06
N ALA A 10 -27.84 8.44 -27.70
CA ALA A 10 -28.19 8.10 -26.32
C ALA A 10 -26.91 7.90 -25.51
N VAL A 11 -26.65 8.83 -24.56
CA VAL A 11 -25.62 8.68 -23.55
C VAL A 11 -26.16 7.74 -22.47
N MET A 12 -25.64 6.52 -22.42
CA MET A 12 -25.91 5.59 -21.32
C MET A 12 -25.04 6.00 -20.13
N ALA A 13 -25.67 6.58 -19.11
CA ALA A 13 -25.08 6.76 -17.80
C ALA A 13 -24.99 5.39 -17.12
N ALA A 14 -23.77 4.92 -16.83
CA ALA A 14 -23.54 3.73 -16.03
C ALA A 14 -23.85 4.04 -14.56
N GLY A 15 -25.05 3.68 -14.14
CA GLY A 15 -25.48 3.71 -12.74
C GLY A 15 -24.80 2.60 -11.95
N GLY A 16 -24.30 2.94 -10.76
CA GLY A 16 -23.71 1.98 -9.83
C GLY A 16 -24.72 0.93 -9.38
N ILE A 17 -24.32 -0.32 -9.44
CA ILE A 17 -25.09 -1.45 -8.91
C ILE A 17 -24.69 -1.61 -7.45
N PHE A 18 -25.58 -1.17 -6.54
CA PHE A 18 -25.55 -1.54 -5.15
C PHE A 18 -26.13 -2.95 -4.98
N PHE A 19 -25.35 -3.90 -4.56
CA PHE A 19 -25.86 -5.16 -4.03
C PHE A 19 -26.18 -4.99 -2.55
N ALA A 20 -27.45 -4.89 -2.22
CA ALA A 20 -27.94 -5.06 -0.87
C ALA A 20 -28.08 -6.57 -0.58
N ALA A 21 -27.26 -7.09 0.31
CA ALA A 21 -27.46 -8.43 0.86
C ALA A 21 -28.44 -8.34 2.02
N THR A 22 -29.65 -8.88 1.81
CA THR A 22 -30.61 -9.11 2.89
C THR A 22 -30.25 -10.40 3.62
N SER A 23 -29.84 -10.28 4.87
CA SER A 23 -29.75 -11.43 5.78
C SER A 23 -31.12 -11.73 6.36
N LEU A 24 -31.64 -12.92 6.06
CA LEU A 24 -32.74 -13.52 6.78
C LEU A 24 -32.21 -14.13 8.08
N GLY A 25 -32.77 -13.69 9.21
CA GLY A 25 -32.51 -14.26 10.50
C GLY A 25 -33.32 -15.54 10.68
N ASP A 26 -32.71 -16.51 11.33
CA ASP A 26 -33.42 -17.56 12.04
C ASP A 26 -33.00 -17.54 13.51
N ASN A 27 -34.02 -17.34 14.36
CA ASN A 27 -33.96 -17.54 15.78
C ASN A 27 -34.12 -19.05 16.05
N ASP A 28 -33.30 -19.59 16.93
CA ASP A 28 -33.73 -20.68 17.76
C ASP A 28 -33.07 -20.62 19.16
N ASP A 29 -33.97 -20.48 20.13
CA ASP A 29 -33.75 -20.59 21.56
C ASP A 29 -33.37 -22.02 21.95
N SER A 30 -32.41 -22.17 22.84
CA SER A 30 -32.54 -23.16 23.92
C SER A 30 -31.51 -22.90 25.02
N ALA A 31 -32.06 -22.64 26.19
CA ALA A 31 -31.39 -22.55 27.48
C ALA A 31 -30.94 -23.95 27.95
N THR A 32 -29.91 -24.03 28.75
CA THR A 32 -29.90 -24.55 30.11
C THR A 32 -28.50 -24.93 30.61
N ALA A 33 -28.26 -24.47 31.83
CA ALA A 33 -27.63 -25.09 33.00
C ALA A 33 -26.11 -25.12 33.14
N ALA A 34 -25.66 -24.30 34.10
CA ALA A 34 -24.44 -24.55 34.88
C ALA A 34 -24.65 -25.67 35.91
N PRO A 35 -23.59 -26.32 36.38
CA PRO A 35 -23.41 -26.48 37.81
C PRO A 35 -21.99 -26.16 38.34
N ARG A 36 -22.02 -25.39 39.39
CA ARG A 36 -21.39 -25.36 40.74
C ARG A 36 -20.06 -26.09 40.99
N SER A 37 -19.19 -25.29 41.53
CA SER A 37 -18.14 -25.44 42.57
C SER A 37 -17.90 -26.77 43.21
N ALA A 38 -16.61 -27.13 43.36
CA ALA A 38 -16.10 -27.76 44.57
C ALA A 38 -14.68 -27.26 44.88
N ALA A 39 -14.54 -26.64 46.04
CA ALA A 39 -13.29 -26.26 46.66
C ALA A 39 -12.73 -27.48 47.41
N VAL A 40 -11.41 -27.71 47.34
CA VAL A 40 -10.71 -28.53 48.31
C VAL A 40 -9.44 -27.79 48.73
N SER A 41 -9.41 -27.52 50.04
CA SER A 41 -8.29 -26.99 50.81
C SER A 41 -7.25 -28.07 51.10
N GLY A 42 -5.99 -27.73 51.15
CA GLY A 42 -4.92 -28.59 51.65
C GLY A 42 -3.59 -27.85 51.72
N GLU A 43 -3.23 -27.37 52.90
CA GLU A 43 -1.91 -26.86 53.32
C GLU A 43 -1.21 -27.94 54.18
N PRO A 44 0.06 -27.70 54.64
CA PRO A 44 1.33 -27.52 53.94
C PRO A 44 2.37 -28.59 54.34
N SER A 45 3.49 -28.67 53.67
CA SER A 45 4.69 -29.30 54.24
C SER A 45 5.97 -28.62 53.78
N HIS A 46 6.69 -28.07 54.73
CA HIS A 46 8.05 -27.56 54.64
C HIS A 46 9.05 -28.68 54.34
N SER A 47 9.96 -28.44 53.41
CA SER A 47 11.28 -29.05 53.39
C SER A 47 12.33 -28.08 52.83
N THR A 48 13.19 -27.65 53.71
CA THR A 48 14.41 -26.90 53.42
C THR A 48 15.46 -27.83 52.83
N VAL A 49 15.95 -27.50 51.64
CA VAL A 49 17.24 -28.02 51.14
C VAL A 49 18.07 -26.86 50.61
N SER A 50 19.20 -26.67 51.26
CA SER A 50 20.28 -25.79 50.88
C SER A 50 20.97 -26.33 49.63
N GLY A 51 21.03 -25.54 48.57
CA GLY A 51 21.75 -25.85 47.33
C GLY A 51 22.48 -24.61 46.80
N ALA A 52 23.72 -24.78 46.47
CA ALA A 52 24.68 -23.79 46.03
C ALA A 52 24.25 -22.96 44.81
N PRO A 53 24.86 -21.78 44.52
CA PRO A 53 24.45 -20.92 43.40
C PRO A 53 24.85 -21.56 42.09
N GLU A 54 23.87 -22.05 41.35
CA GLU A 54 24.04 -22.31 39.93
C GLU A 54 24.18 -20.99 39.17
N SER A 55 25.29 -20.86 38.49
CA SER A 55 25.55 -19.84 37.50
C SER A 55 24.47 -19.92 36.42
N THR A 56 23.44 -19.07 36.51
CA THR A 56 22.50 -18.85 35.45
C THR A 56 23.25 -18.19 34.29
N GLY A 57 23.68 -19.03 33.35
CA GLY A 57 24.00 -18.57 32.01
C GLY A 57 22.81 -17.77 31.50
N ALA A 58 22.98 -16.46 31.28
CA ALA A 58 22.03 -15.63 30.62
C ALA A 58 21.82 -16.22 29.22
N SER A 59 20.76 -17.02 29.06
CA SER A 59 20.18 -17.26 27.76
C SER A 59 19.82 -15.90 27.21
N GLY A 60 20.62 -15.41 26.26
CA GLY A 60 20.30 -14.22 25.51
C GLY A 60 18.97 -14.45 24.81
N SER A 61 17.88 -14.06 25.45
CA SER A 61 16.64 -13.80 24.76
C SER A 61 17.00 -12.75 23.72
N SER A 62 17.07 -13.12 22.45
CA SER A 62 17.04 -12.16 21.38
C SER A 62 15.70 -11.43 21.53
N ALA A 63 15.74 -10.29 22.24
CA ALA A 63 14.59 -9.40 22.30
C ALA A 63 14.16 -9.16 20.84
N GLY A 64 12.87 -9.40 20.56
CA GLY A 64 12.31 -9.14 19.24
C GLY A 64 12.65 -7.70 18.79
N PRO A 65 12.43 -7.35 17.52
CA PRO A 65 12.92 -6.09 16.92
C PRO A 65 12.37 -4.81 17.58
N GLY A 66 11.59 -4.93 18.65
CA GLY A 66 10.91 -3.83 19.32
C GLY A 66 9.67 -3.32 18.57
N PRO A 67 9.03 -2.21 19.02
CA PRO A 67 7.81 -1.72 18.41
C PRO A 67 8.01 -1.32 16.94
N TYR A 68 7.10 -1.81 16.09
CA TYR A 68 7.07 -1.53 14.66
C TYR A 68 5.86 -0.68 14.30
N VAL A 69 6.07 0.42 13.58
CA VAL A 69 5.01 1.29 13.05
C VAL A 69 5.09 1.30 11.52
N ALA A 70 4.01 0.91 10.86
CA ALA A 70 3.86 1.01 9.42
C ALA A 70 3.04 2.25 9.07
N LEU A 71 3.59 3.07 8.18
CA LEU A 71 2.99 4.31 7.68
C LEU A 71 2.83 4.19 6.17
N GLY A 72 1.76 4.81 5.63
CA GLY A 72 1.66 4.82 4.17
C GLY A 72 0.25 4.98 3.62
N ASP A 73 0.17 4.78 2.33
CA ASP A 73 -1.05 4.86 1.52
C ASP A 73 -1.66 3.47 1.25
N SER A 74 -2.41 3.36 0.16
CA SER A 74 -3.09 2.13 -0.23
C SER A 74 -2.15 0.99 -0.61
N TYR A 75 -0.93 1.27 -1.09
CA TYR A 75 0.07 0.24 -1.39
C TYR A 75 0.68 -0.37 -0.12
N THR A 76 0.50 0.31 1.01
CA THR A 76 0.84 -0.21 2.34
C THR A 76 -0.37 -0.88 3.00
N ALA A 77 -1.59 -0.35 2.76
CA ALA A 77 -2.81 -0.86 3.38
C ALA A 77 -3.31 -2.18 2.78
N GLY A 78 -3.08 -2.45 1.49
CA GLY A 78 -3.53 -3.66 0.78
C GLY A 78 -5.05 -3.71 0.55
N PRO A 79 -5.69 -2.63 0.00
CA PRO A 79 -7.13 -2.56 -0.15
C PRO A 79 -7.68 -3.64 -1.09
N GLY A 80 -8.82 -4.21 -0.72
CA GLY A 80 -9.50 -5.26 -1.50
C GLY A 80 -8.98 -6.67 -1.25
N ILE A 81 -7.90 -6.85 -0.50
CA ILE A 81 -7.40 -8.16 -0.07
C ILE A 81 -8.12 -8.53 1.24
N PRO A 82 -8.83 -9.68 1.33
CA PRO A 82 -9.43 -10.15 2.59
C PRO A 82 -8.37 -10.80 3.51
N ALA A 83 -8.51 -10.74 4.87
CA ALA A 83 -9.58 -10.04 5.56
C ALA A 83 -9.18 -8.60 5.87
N ARG A 84 -10.21 -7.72 5.96
CA ARG A 84 -9.98 -6.33 6.39
C ARG A 84 -9.75 -6.26 7.89
N THR A 85 -8.87 -5.37 8.31
CA THR A 85 -8.51 -5.18 9.71
C THR A 85 -8.38 -3.70 10.08
N GLY A 86 -8.29 -3.43 11.37
CA GLY A 86 -8.02 -2.10 11.91
C GLY A 86 -9.18 -1.11 11.85
N THR A 87 -8.98 0.04 12.50
CA THR A 87 -9.90 1.19 12.52
C THR A 87 -9.15 2.45 12.15
N PRO A 88 -9.78 3.36 11.38
CA PRO A 88 -11.12 3.27 10.80
C PRO A 88 -11.17 2.27 9.64
N THR A 89 -12.35 1.66 9.43
CA THR A 89 -12.55 0.70 8.34
C THR A 89 -12.45 1.33 6.94
N GLY A 90 -12.53 2.64 6.84
CA GLY A 90 -12.33 3.39 5.60
C GLY A 90 -10.88 3.44 5.12
N CYS A 91 -9.91 3.02 5.94
CA CYS A 91 -8.53 2.86 5.50
C CYS A 91 -8.30 1.58 4.67
N ASP A 92 -9.25 0.64 4.68
CA ASP A 92 -9.21 -0.61 3.91
C ASP A 92 -7.93 -1.43 4.12
N ARG A 93 -7.38 -1.45 5.34
CA ARG A 93 -6.21 -2.26 5.68
C ARG A 93 -6.55 -3.75 5.59
N SER A 94 -5.62 -4.54 5.07
CA SER A 94 -5.69 -5.99 5.04
C SER A 94 -4.75 -6.59 6.10
N ASP A 95 -5.17 -7.71 6.70
CA ASP A 95 -4.27 -8.54 7.52
C ASP A 95 -3.24 -9.33 6.70
N HIS A 96 -3.30 -9.20 5.37
CA HIS A 96 -2.35 -9.77 4.40
C HIS A 96 -1.53 -8.69 3.67
N ASN A 97 -1.54 -7.44 4.15
CA ASN A 97 -0.68 -6.39 3.62
C ASN A 97 0.79 -6.62 4.01
N TYR A 98 1.73 -5.98 3.31
CA TYR A 98 3.16 -6.23 3.56
C TYR A 98 3.59 -5.90 4.99
N PRO A 99 3.07 -4.86 5.68
CA PRO A 99 3.47 -4.59 7.06
C PRO A 99 3.10 -5.71 8.03
N THR A 100 1.90 -6.28 7.90
CA THR A 100 1.47 -7.41 8.72
C THR A 100 2.36 -8.63 8.49
N LEU A 101 2.71 -8.90 7.22
CA LEU A 101 3.60 -9.99 6.86
C LEU A 101 5.03 -9.78 7.41
N VAL A 102 5.54 -8.53 7.36
CA VAL A 102 6.84 -8.15 7.94
C VAL A 102 6.81 -8.31 9.47
N ALA A 103 5.76 -7.82 10.14
CA ALA A 103 5.61 -7.95 11.59
C ALA A 103 5.65 -9.41 12.03
N HIS A 104 4.91 -10.28 11.34
CA HIS A 104 4.88 -11.71 11.59
C HIS A 104 6.25 -12.37 11.39
N GLU A 105 6.92 -12.12 10.27
CA GLU A 105 8.23 -12.71 9.93
C GLU A 105 9.35 -12.27 10.89
N LEU A 106 9.27 -11.02 11.39
CA LEU A 106 10.23 -10.50 12.36
C LEU A 106 9.89 -10.88 13.81
N GLY A 107 8.76 -11.56 14.07
CA GLY A 107 8.33 -11.92 15.41
C GLY A 107 7.95 -10.70 16.26
N VAL A 108 7.40 -9.65 15.66
CA VAL A 108 6.91 -8.48 16.40
C VAL A 108 5.61 -8.86 17.12
N GLU A 109 5.58 -8.64 18.43
CA GLU A 109 4.37 -8.87 19.24
C GLU A 109 3.21 -8.02 18.71
N THR A 110 2.00 -8.60 18.67
CA THR A 110 0.81 -7.90 18.12
C THR A 110 0.55 -6.54 18.81
N ALA A 111 0.77 -6.46 20.13
CA ALA A 111 0.62 -5.21 20.87
C ALA A 111 1.69 -4.16 20.57
N ALA A 112 2.80 -4.56 19.94
CA ALA A 112 3.91 -3.70 19.56
C ALA A 112 3.91 -3.37 18.05
N PHE A 113 2.92 -3.84 17.30
CA PHE A 113 2.73 -3.54 15.88
C PHE A 113 1.58 -2.55 15.68
N HIS A 114 1.86 -1.44 15.00
CA HIS A 114 0.87 -0.41 14.67
C HIS A 114 0.88 -0.14 13.17
N ASP A 115 -0.17 -0.55 12.48
CA ASP A 115 -0.40 -0.20 11.09
C ASP A 115 -1.28 1.05 11.00
N MET A 116 -0.67 2.17 10.65
CA MET A 116 -1.32 3.48 10.49
C MET A 116 -1.64 3.81 9.03
N SER A 117 -1.28 2.94 8.08
CA SER A 117 -1.52 3.17 6.66
C SER A 117 -3.00 3.38 6.36
N CYS A 118 -3.31 4.12 5.31
CA CYS A 118 -4.69 4.38 4.93
C CYS A 118 -4.83 4.62 3.44
N THR A 119 -5.79 3.97 2.81
CA THR A 119 -6.09 4.17 1.39
C THR A 119 -6.36 5.65 1.10
N GLY A 120 -5.72 6.17 0.05
CA GLY A 120 -5.82 7.57 -0.36
C GLY A 120 -4.92 8.54 0.40
N ALA A 121 -4.14 8.07 1.39
CA ALA A 121 -3.25 8.96 2.16
C ALA A 121 -2.21 9.65 1.29
N THR A 122 -1.97 10.91 1.58
CA THR A 122 -0.91 11.76 1.05
C THR A 122 0.15 12.02 2.11
N VAL A 123 1.25 12.69 1.76
CA VAL A 123 2.28 13.10 2.73
C VAL A 123 1.69 13.98 3.84
N ASP A 124 0.68 14.80 3.54
CA ASP A 124 0.04 15.67 4.54
C ASP A 124 -0.70 14.85 5.62
N ASP A 125 -1.26 13.68 5.27
CA ASP A 125 -1.97 12.78 6.21
C ASP A 125 -1.03 12.07 7.20
N LEU A 126 0.27 12.16 7.00
CA LEU A 126 1.24 11.71 7.99
C LEU A 126 1.22 12.60 9.23
N THR A 127 0.98 13.90 9.07
CA THR A 127 1.00 14.90 10.14
C THR A 127 -0.38 15.42 10.55
N ALA A 128 -1.40 15.20 9.71
CA ALA A 128 -2.79 15.61 9.94
C ALA A 128 -3.75 14.41 9.88
N PRO A 129 -4.93 14.47 10.52
CA PRO A 129 -5.95 13.43 10.40
C PRO A 129 -6.52 13.34 8.98
N GLN A 130 -6.68 12.13 8.47
CA GLN A 130 -7.31 11.84 7.19
C GLN A 130 -8.77 11.46 7.38
N THR A 131 -9.69 12.21 6.77
CA THR A 131 -11.11 11.83 6.73
C THR A 131 -11.35 10.81 5.62
N THR A 132 -12.02 9.71 5.96
CA THR A 132 -12.49 8.70 5.03
C THR A 132 -14.01 8.62 5.05
N ASP A 133 -14.62 7.89 4.13
CA ASP A 133 -16.08 7.64 4.10
C ASP A 133 -16.59 6.80 5.29
N ARG A 134 -15.69 6.11 6.01
CA ARG A 134 -16.00 5.27 7.18
C ARG A 134 -15.11 5.56 8.38
N GLY A 135 -14.98 6.84 8.73
CA GLY A 135 -14.26 7.32 9.90
C GLY A 135 -13.03 8.15 9.59
N THR A 136 -12.36 8.62 10.62
CA THR A 136 -11.16 9.44 10.51
C THR A 136 -9.94 8.67 10.98
N ASN A 137 -8.93 8.53 10.12
CA ASN A 137 -7.62 8.03 10.51
C ASN A 137 -6.88 9.17 11.22
N PRO A 138 -6.35 8.97 12.44
CA PRO A 138 -5.51 9.97 13.06
C PRO A 138 -4.26 10.23 12.23
N ALA A 139 -3.59 11.37 12.46
CA ALA A 139 -2.29 11.64 11.88
C ALA A 139 -1.38 10.43 12.05
N GLN A 140 -0.83 9.87 10.98
CA GLN A 140 -0.13 8.58 11.06
C GLN A 140 1.09 8.64 12.00
N LEU A 141 1.79 9.78 12.05
CA LEU A 141 2.94 9.98 12.95
C LEU A 141 2.54 10.05 14.43
N SER A 142 1.24 10.06 14.78
CA SER A 142 0.80 10.03 16.18
C SER A 142 1.11 8.71 16.88
N ALA A 143 1.33 7.63 16.13
CA ALA A 143 1.74 6.33 16.68
C ALA A 143 3.24 6.25 17.01
N LEU A 144 4.05 7.21 16.57
CA LEU A 144 5.49 7.20 16.83
C LEU A 144 5.81 7.63 18.26
N THR A 145 6.70 6.91 18.88
CA THR A 145 7.24 7.20 20.21
C THR A 145 8.76 7.08 20.22
N THR A 146 9.41 7.55 21.28
CA THR A 146 10.86 7.37 21.48
C THR A 146 11.27 5.90 21.60
N HIS A 147 10.33 4.99 21.84
CA HIS A 147 10.54 3.55 21.92
C HIS A 147 10.31 2.82 20.59
N THR A 148 9.78 3.50 19.57
CA THR A 148 9.61 2.90 18.24
C THR A 148 10.96 2.47 17.69
N ALA A 149 11.08 1.20 17.31
CA ALA A 149 12.32 0.59 16.87
C ALA A 149 12.43 0.43 15.36
N LEU A 150 11.29 0.24 14.69
CA LEU A 150 11.21 0.04 13.25
C LEU A 150 10.07 0.87 12.67
N ILE A 151 10.34 1.52 11.54
CA ILE A 151 9.34 2.27 10.76
C ILE A 151 9.49 1.90 9.30
N THR A 152 8.38 1.55 8.64
CA THR A 152 8.27 1.52 7.18
C THR A 152 7.31 2.60 6.71
N LEU A 153 7.61 3.25 5.59
CA LEU A 153 6.82 4.35 5.02
C LEU A 153 6.70 4.19 3.50
N GLY A 154 5.50 3.87 3.00
CA GLY A 154 5.18 3.82 1.57
C GLY A 154 4.14 4.89 1.23
N ILE A 155 4.55 6.02 0.62
CA ILE A 155 3.71 7.21 0.42
C ILE A 155 4.12 7.99 -0.83
N GLY A 156 3.21 8.81 -1.36
CA GLY A 156 3.49 9.79 -2.41
C GLY A 156 2.74 9.58 -3.71
N GLY A 157 2.20 8.39 -3.95
CA GLY A 157 1.42 8.09 -5.15
C GLY A 157 0.15 8.93 -5.26
N ASN A 158 -0.53 9.21 -4.14
CA ASN A 158 -1.73 10.05 -4.11
C ASN A 158 -1.41 11.55 -4.24
N ASP A 159 -0.27 12.01 -3.74
CA ASP A 159 0.18 13.41 -3.89
C ASP A 159 0.30 13.81 -5.35
N ILE A 160 0.78 12.90 -6.19
CA ILE A 160 0.91 13.13 -7.63
C ILE A 160 -0.37 12.79 -8.40
N GLY A 161 -1.35 12.15 -7.76
CA GLY A 161 -2.61 11.71 -8.37
C GLY A 161 -2.41 10.53 -9.33
N PHE A 162 -1.53 9.57 -9.02
CA PHE A 162 -1.11 8.52 -9.97
C PHE A 162 -2.27 7.64 -10.45
N SER A 163 -3.21 7.27 -9.57
CA SER A 163 -4.40 6.49 -9.94
C SER A 163 -5.31 7.25 -10.91
N GLU A 164 -5.52 8.56 -10.67
CA GLU A 164 -6.28 9.42 -11.58
C GLU A 164 -5.55 9.58 -12.92
N LEU A 165 -4.23 9.75 -12.90
CA LEU A 165 -3.40 9.84 -14.09
C LEU A 165 -3.56 8.60 -14.98
N ILE A 166 -3.48 7.37 -14.40
CA ILE A 166 -3.72 6.12 -15.13
C ILE A 166 -5.12 6.09 -15.71
N THR A 167 -6.14 6.45 -14.91
CA THR A 167 -7.56 6.46 -15.33
C THR A 167 -7.78 7.43 -16.51
N GLN A 168 -7.22 8.63 -16.47
CA GLN A 168 -7.33 9.61 -17.55
C GLN A 168 -6.59 9.15 -18.80
N CYS A 169 -5.43 8.50 -18.63
CA CYS A 169 -4.70 7.93 -19.75
C CYS A 169 -5.44 6.76 -20.39
N ALA A 170 -6.11 5.91 -19.59
CA ALA A 170 -6.95 4.84 -20.10
C ALA A 170 -8.14 5.40 -20.93
N LYS A 171 -8.84 6.43 -20.44
CA LYS A 171 -9.91 7.11 -21.21
C LYS A 171 -9.39 7.65 -22.54
N SER A 172 -8.22 8.28 -22.54
CA SER A 172 -7.59 8.82 -23.76
C SER A 172 -7.16 7.71 -24.72
N GLY A 173 -6.65 6.61 -24.19
CA GLY A 173 -6.23 5.46 -24.98
C GLY A 173 -7.41 4.69 -25.59
N ILE A 174 -8.53 4.53 -24.87
CA ILE A 174 -9.76 3.96 -25.44
C ILE A 174 -10.19 4.76 -26.67
N LEU A 175 -10.18 6.09 -26.59
CA LEU A 175 -10.53 6.96 -27.73
C LEU A 175 -9.52 6.82 -28.86
N TYR A 176 -8.22 6.73 -28.54
CA TYR A 176 -7.15 6.49 -29.51
C TYR A 176 -7.38 5.19 -30.30
N PHE A 177 -7.73 4.08 -29.63
CA PHE A 177 -8.01 2.80 -30.31
C PHE A 177 -9.30 2.85 -31.12
N ALA A 178 -10.34 3.54 -30.64
CA ALA A 178 -11.62 3.64 -31.32
C ALA A 178 -11.59 4.48 -32.60
N THR A 179 -10.76 5.53 -32.62
CA THR A 179 -10.70 6.45 -33.78
C THR A 179 -9.60 6.10 -34.78
N GLY A 180 -8.62 5.30 -34.38
CA GLY A 180 -7.53 4.80 -35.25
C GLY A 180 -6.70 5.89 -35.93
N SER A 181 -6.84 7.18 -35.56
CA SER A 181 -6.41 8.26 -36.40
C SER A 181 -5.56 9.34 -35.73
N GLY A 182 -4.74 9.99 -36.55
CA GLY A 182 -3.73 10.98 -36.28
C GLY A 182 -4.08 12.17 -35.39
N LYS A 183 -5.34 12.43 -35.07
CA LYS A 183 -5.73 13.54 -34.18
C LYS A 183 -5.29 13.31 -32.73
N TYR A 184 -5.05 12.05 -32.36
CA TYR A 184 -4.59 11.64 -31.04
C TYR A 184 -3.24 10.91 -31.09
N THR A 185 -2.53 10.97 -32.24
CA THR A 185 -1.38 10.10 -32.52
C THR A 185 -0.02 10.75 -32.32
N GLY A 186 0.05 11.94 -31.74
CA GLY A 186 1.35 12.52 -31.38
C GLY A 186 2.17 11.54 -30.54
N ASN A 187 3.14 10.87 -31.17
CA ASN A 187 3.98 9.82 -30.57
C ASN A 187 3.21 8.66 -29.92
N HIS A 188 1.97 8.37 -30.34
CA HIS A 188 1.09 7.37 -29.74
C HIS A 188 0.87 7.58 -28.21
N ALA A 189 0.90 8.83 -27.75
CA ALA A 189 0.77 9.22 -26.35
C ALA A 189 -0.27 10.34 -26.16
N PRO A 190 -1.57 10.10 -26.44
CA PRO A 190 -2.62 11.12 -26.39
C PRO A 190 -2.83 11.71 -24.98
N CYS A 191 -2.51 10.95 -23.92
CA CYS A 191 -2.62 11.41 -22.56
C CYS A 191 -1.42 12.26 -22.14
N ARG A 192 -0.21 11.85 -22.48
CA ARG A 192 1.02 12.58 -22.15
C ARG A 192 0.95 14.07 -22.50
N GLY A 193 0.38 14.41 -23.65
CA GLY A 193 0.25 15.80 -24.11
C GLY A 193 -0.64 16.69 -23.23
N ARG A 194 -1.35 16.14 -22.23
CA ARG A 194 -2.09 16.92 -21.22
C ARG A 194 -1.22 17.35 -20.06
N TYR A 195 -0.11 16.67 -19.83
CA TYR A 195 0.77 16.82 -18.66
C TYR A 195 2.14 17.39 -19.04
N VAL A 196 2.53 17.20 -20.31
CA VAL A 196 3.84 17.62 -20.81
C VAL A 196 3.65 18.58 -22.00
N ASP A 197 4.11 19.82 -21.81
CA ASP A 197 4.13 20.86 -22.85
C ASP A 197 5.53 21.49 -22.89
N GLY A 198 6.21 21.31 -24.03
CA GLY A 198 7.60 21.73 -24.19
C GLY A 198 8.51 21.12 -23.12
N THR A 199 9.09 21.96 -22.29
CA THR A 199 9.95 21.58 -21.15
C THR A 199 9.18 21.42 -19.84
N THR A 200 7.89 21.77 -19.82
CA THR A 200 7.05 21.67 -18.61
C THR A 200 6.45 20.29 -18.51
N ASP A 201 6.69 19.64 -17.39
CA ASP A 201 6.08 18.36 -17.01
C ASP A 201 5.41 18.53 -15.63
N THR A 202 4.07 18.56 -15.65
CA THR A 202 3.28 18.83 -14.43
C THR A 202 3.28 17.66 -13.46
N VAL A 203 3.47 16.42 -13.94
CA VAL A 203 3.60 15.24 -13.07
C VAL A 203 4.93 15.31 -12.33
N ARG A 204 6.02 15.62 -13.01
CA ARG A 204 7.34 15.79 -12.38
C ARG A 204 7.39 16.94 -11.39
N GLN A 205 6.68 18.03 -11.68
CA GLN A 205 6.53 19.12 -10.70
C GLN A 205 5.85 18.65 -9.41
N LYS A 206 4.78 17.86 -9.52
CA LYS A 206 4.12 17.26 -8.36
C LYS A 206 5.04 16.28 -7.61
N ILE A 207 5.81 15.45 -8.33
CA ILE A 207 6.79 14.53 -7.74
C ILE A 207 7.84 15.32 -6.93
N ASN A 208 8.36 16.42 -7.47
CA ASN A 208 9.34 17.24 -6.77
C ASN A 208 8.75 17.88 -5.51
N THR A 209 7.55 18.48 -5.62
CA THR A 209 6.84 19.10 -4.48
C THR A 209 6.54 18.06 -3.38
N MET A 210 6.06 16.88 -3.76
CA MET A 210 5.86 15.75 -2.84
C MET A 210 7.18 15.35 -2.16
N GLY A 211 8.27 15.26 -2.96
CA GLY A 211 9.60 14.94 -2.43
C GLY A 211 10.09 15.92 -1.37
N ASP A 212 9.85 17.23 -1.55
CA ASP A 212 10.22 18.25 -0.57
C ASP A 212 9.42 18.08 0.73
N ARG A 213 8.11 17.88 0.66
CA ARG A 213 7.26 17.58 1.82
C ARG A 213 7.67 16.29 2.54
N LEU A 214 8.04 15.25 1.78
CA LEU A 214 8.52 14.00 2.35
C LEU A 214 9.82 14.20 3.13
N ALA A 215 10.75 15.03 2.64
CA ALA A 215 11.98 15.34 3.36
C ALA A 215 11.69 15.99 4.73
N ASP A 216 10.77 16.96 4.78
CA ASP A 216 10.33 17.60 6.02
C ASP A 216 9.67 16.58 6.97
N THR A 217 8.85 15.69 6.43
CA THR A 217 8.18 14.64 7.19
C THR A 217 9.18 13.62 7.75
N LEU A 218 10.20 13.24 7.00
CA LEU A 218 11.26 12.34 7.48
C LEU A 218 12.08 12.96 8.61
N ALA A 219 12.30 14.28 8.59
CA ALA A 219 12.91 15.00 9.70
C ALA A 219 12.02 14.94 10.97
N GLU A 220 10.68 15.07 10.81
CA GLU A 220 9.74 14.90 11.91
C GLU A 220 9.72 13.47 12.46
N VAL A 221 9.77 12.45 11.60
CA VAL A 221 9.90 11.04 11.99
C VAL A 221 11.14 10.84 12.87
N ARG A 222 12.29 11.37 12.47
CA ARG A 222 13.52 11.30 13.24
C ARG A 222 13.42 11.97 14.61
N ARG A 223 12.68 13.10 14.68
CA ARG A 223 12.48 13.82 15.95
C ARG A 223 11.61 13.01 16.92
N ARG A 224 10.55 12.33 16.42
CA ARG A 224 9.61 11.54 17.26
C ARG A 224 10.20 10.20 17.67
N ALA A 225 10.93 9.56 16.77
CA ALA A 225 11.51 8.23 16.97
C ALA A 225 13.00 8.21 16.65
N PRO A 226 13.86 8.87 17.47
CA PRO A 226 15.27 9.11 17.14
C PRO A 226 16.09 7.83 17.06
N GLN A 227 15.66 6.74 17.69
CA GLN A 227 16.33 5.44 17.69
C GLN A 227 15.78 4.47 16.66
N ALA A 228 14.69 4.82 15.97
CA ALA A 228 14.05 3.94 15.01
C ALA A 228 14.92 3.75 13.76
N ARG A 229 14.93 2.52 13.26
CA ARG A 229 15.34 2.24 11.87
C ARG A 229 14.18 2.61 10.95
N VAL A 230 14.41 3.52 10.03
CA VAL A 230 13.39 4.04 9.12
C VAL A 230 13.70 3.55 7.71
N TYR A 231 12.69 3.00 7.04
CA TYR A 231 12.77 2.53 5.67
C TYR A 231 11.64 3.14 4.85
N VAL A 232 12.00 3.85 3.78
CA VAL A 232 11.03 4.30 2.77
C VAL A 232 10.86 3.18 1.75
N VAL A 233 9.63 2.75 1.54
CA VAL A 233 9.28 1.64 0.65
C VAL A 233 8.81 2.20 -0.70
N GLY A 234 9.51 1.85 -1.78
CA GLY A 234 9.14 2.23 -3.14
C GLY A 234 7.93 1.47 -3.66
N TYR A 235 7.37 1.92 -4.78
CA TYR A 235 6.27 1.25 -5.45
C TYR A 235 6.78 0.13 -6.36
N PRO A 236 6.12 -1.05 -6.37
CA PRO A 236 6.44 -2.13 -7.30
C PRO A 236 6.13 -1.71 -8.75
N ALA A 237 6.66 -2.43 -9.73
CA ALA A 237 6.38 -2.18 -11.15
C ALA A 237 4.87 -2.29 -11.42
N ILE A 238 4.24 -1.18 -11.79
CA ILE A 238 2.82 -1.12 -12.13
C ILE A 238 2.62 -1.42 -13.61
N LEU A 239 3.44 -0.81 -14.46
CA LEU A 239 3.39 -0.94 -15.91
C LEU A 239 4.75 -1.40 -16.45
N PRO A 240 4.78 -2.17 -17.54
CA PRO A 240 6.03 -2.53 -18.21
C PRO A 240 6.68 -1.32 -18.89
N ALA A 241 7.97 -1.42 -19.18
CA ALA A 241 8.70 -0.38 -19.91
C ALA A 241 8.16 -0.15 -21.34
N ALA A 242 7.56 -1.19 -21.94
CA ALA A 242 6.93 -1.13 -23.25
C ALA A 242 5.54 -1.76 -23.22
N ALA A 243 4.61 -1.16 -23.92
CA ALA A 243 3.17 -1.50 -23.83
C ALA A 243 2.84 -2.96 -24.22
N GLY A 244 3.52 -3.55 -25.22
CA GLY A 244 3.08 -4.81 -25.79
C GLY A 244 1.58 -4.78 -26.12
N ASP A 245 0.93 -5.95 -26.08
CA ASP A 245 -0.52 -6.06 -26.31
C ASP A 245 -1.35 -5.60 -25.08
N CYS A 246 -0.77 -5.66 -23.89
CA CYS A 246 -1.43 -5.31 -22.64
C CYS A 246 -1.85 -3.83 -22.55
N GLY A 247 -1.15 -2.93 -23.21
CA GLY A 247 -1.57 -1.53 -23.28
C GLY A 247 -3.02 -1.39 -23.76
N ARG A 248 -3.42 -2.21 -24.74
CA ARG A 248 -4.80 -2.25 -25.26
C ARG A 248 -5.80 -2.74 -24.21
N ASP A 249 -5.46 -3.79 -23.48
CA ASP A 249 -6.33 -4.37 -22.44
C ASP A 249 -6.53 -3.40 -21.26
N MET A 250 -5.52 -2.60 -20.96
CA MET A 250 -5.58 -1.52 -19.99
C MET A 250 -6.22 -0.23 -20.54
N GLY A 251 -6.58 -0.19 -21.84
CA GLY A 251 -7.05 1.02 -22.51
C GLY A 251 -5.96 2.09 -22.67
N LEU A 252 -4.68 1.76 -22.52
CA LEU A 252 -3.56 2.69 -22.58
C LEU A 252 -2.92 2.67 -23.98
N ALA A 253 -2.75 3.85 -24.60
CA ALA A 253 -1.98 3.97 -25.81
C ALA A 253 -0.50 3.64 -25.57
N PRO A 254 0.24 3.09 -26.57
CA PRO A 254 1.61 2.61 -26.34
C PRO A 254 2.56 3.66 -25.77
N GLY A 255 2.51 4.89 -26.25
CA GLY A 255 3.35 5.97 -25.73
C GLY A 255 2.94 6.45 -24.34
N ASP A 256 1.67 6.28 -23.95
CA ASP A 256 1.19 6.59 -22.60
C ASP A 256 1.63 5.54 -21.58
N VAL A 257 1.76 4.26 -21.96
CA VAL A 257 2.37 3.24 -21.10
C VAL A 257 3.82 3.61 -20.78
N THR A 258 4.60 4.00 -21.80
CA THR A 258 5.98 4.44 -21.60
C THR A 258 6.05 5.71 -20.74
N PHE A 259 5.17 6.66 -20.94
CA PHE A 259 5.08 7.89 -20.14
C PHE A 259 4.80 7.57 -18.67
N LEU A 260 3.75 6.80 -18.38
CA LEU A 260 3.36 6.41 -17.02
C LEU A 260 4.46 5.61 -16.30
N HIS A 261 5.11 4.69 -17.03
CA HIS A 261 6.26 3.95 -16.54
C HIS A 261 7.41 4.88 -16.14
N GLN A 262 7.75 5.88 -16.98
CA GLN A 262 8.80 6.86 -16.68
C GLN A 262 8.47 7.71 -15.45
N GLU A 263 7.21 8.14 -15.30
CA GLU A 263 6.78 8.90 -14.13
C GLU A 263 6.82 8.07 -12.84
N GLN A 264 6.48 6.78 -12.90
CA GLN A 264 6.65 5.86 -11.78
C GLN A 264 8.13 5.69 -11.40
N GLN A 265 9.02 5.54 -12.38
CA GLN A 265 10.47 5.47 -12.15
C GLN A 265 11.00 6.75 -11.49
N GLN A 266 10.52 7.92 -11.93
CA GLN A 266 10.88 9.20 -11.34
C GLN A 266 10.38 9.33 -9.91
N LEU A 267 9.16 8.86 -9.61
CA LEU A 267 8.63 8.81 -8.25
C LEU A 267 9.53 7.96 -7.34
N ASN A 268 9.83 6.72 -7.72
CA ASN A 268 10.70 5.83 -6.95
C ASN A 268 12.13 6.41 -6.77
N THR A 269 12.65 7.09 -7.79
CA THR A 269 13.95 7.77 -7.71
C THR A 269 13.91 8.89 -6.68
N THR A 270 12.85 9.70 -6.67
CA THR A 270 12.67 10.79 -5.69
C THR A 270 12.51 10.23 -4.29
N LEU A 271 11.71 9.18 -4.08
CA LEU A 271 11.56 8.52 -2.78
C LEU A 271 12.91 8.02 -2.24
N ARG A 272 13.72 7.37 -3.09
CA ARG A 272 15.06 6.92 -2.73
C ARG A 272 15.96 8.08 -2.31
N GLN A 273 16.02 9.14 -3.11
CA GLN A 273 16.85 10.31 -2.83
C GLN A 273 16.48 10.99 -1.51
N ARG A 274 15.16 11.09 -1.21
CA ARG A 274 14.70 11.69 0.05
C ARG A 274 14.95 10.79 1.25
N ALA A 275 14.82 9.47 1.09
CA ALA A 275 15.19 8.50 2.11
C ALA A 275 16.68 8.61 2.48
N GLU A 276 17.54 8.51 1.48
CA GLU A 276 18.99 8.58 1.64
C GLU A 276 19.44 9.93 2.24
N GLY A 277 18.87 11.04 1.75
CA GLY A 277 19.13 12.39 2.27
C GLY A 277 18.73 12.57 3.74
N ALA A 278 17.73 11.83 4.22
CA ALA A 278 17.29 11.82 5.61
C ALA A 278 18.01 10.75 6.47
N GLY A 279 18.97 10.00 5.93
CA GLY A 279 19.61 8.88 6.59
C GLY A 279 18.67 7.69 6.85
N ALA A 280 17.58 7.57 6.08
CA ALA A 280 16.71 6.40 6.08
C ALA A 280 17.13 5.40 5.01
N GLY A 281 16.82 4.11 5.23
CA GLY A 281 16.97 3.09 4.19
C GLY A 281 15.91 3.26 3.10
N TYR A 282 16.22 2.80 1.90
CA TYR A 282 15.24 2.66 0.82
C TYR A 282 15.02 1.19 0.50
N VAL A 283 13.77 0.76 0.42
CA VAL A 283 13.39 -0.59 0.00
C VAL A 283 13.01 -0.56 -1.47
N ASP A 284 13.79 -1.21 -2.29
CA ASP A 284 13.48 -1.37 -3.72
C ASP A 284 12.50 -2.53 -3.91
N THR A 285 11.24 -2.21 -4.09
CA THR A 285 10.18 -3.17 -4.46
C THR A 285 10.02 -3.27 -5.97
N TYR A 286 10.61 -2.32 -6.73
CA TYR A 286 10.47 -2.25 -8.17
C TYR A 286 11.29 -3.35 -8.87
N ALA A 287 12.57 -3.49 -8.56
CA ALA A 287 13.43 -4.47 -9.21
C ALA A 287 12.93 -5.92 -9.08
N PRO A 288 12.53 -6.41 -7.89
CA PRO A 288 11.99 -7.77 -7.74
C PRO A 288 10.61 -7.96 -8.39
N SER A 289 9.87 -6.87 -8.68
CA SER A 289 8.56 -6.94 -9.34
C SER A 289 8.60 -6.84 -10.86
N ASN A 290 9.78 -6.74 -11.46
CA ASN A 290 9.90 -6.79 -12.92
C ASN A 290 9.34 -8.09 -13.49
N GLY A 291 8.44 -7.98 -14.49
CA GLY A 291 7.72 -9.13 -15.04
C GLY A 291 6.53 -9.60 -14.19
N HIS A 292 6.15 -8.82 -13.16
CA HIS A 292 4.99 -9.04 -12.30
C HIS A 292 3.99 -7.88 -12.32
N ASP A 293 4.09 -6.96 -13.27
CA ASP A 293 3.20 -5.81 -13.46
C ASP A 293 1.78 -6.22 -13.90
N VAL A 294 0.90 -5.22 -14.13
CA VAL A 294 -0.51 -5.45 -14.53
C VAL A 294 -0.64 -6.24 -15.83
N CYS A 295 0.39 -6.26 -16.67
CA CYS A 295 0.45 -6.95 -17.95
C CYS A 295 0.90 -8.40 -17.86
N SER A 296 1.40 -8.81 -16.71
CA SER A 296 1.87 -10.17 -16.48
C SER A 296 0.71 -11.16 -16.39
N ALA A 297 0.98 -12.45 -16.62
CA ALA A 297 -0.02 -13.49 -16.51
C ALA A 297 -0.68 -13.50 -15.11
N ARG A 298 -1.97 -13.83 -15.05
CA ARG A 298 -2.75 -13.83 -13.80
C ARG A 298 -2.07 -14.59 -12.63
N GLY A 299 -1.37 -15.69 -12.95
CA GLY A 299 -0.66 -16.50 -11.97
C GLY A 299 0.63 -15.91 -11.44
N THR A 300 1.19 -14.88 -12.07
CA THR A 300 2.49 -14.28 -11.73
C THR A 300 2.42 -12.81 -11.35
N ARG A 301 1.39 -12.08 -11.78
CA ARG A 301 1.28 -10.64 -11.51
C ARG A 301 1.21 -10.32 -10.02
N TRP A 302 1.80 -9.21 -9.66
CA TRP A 302 1.73 -8.61 -8.32
C TRP A 302 0.68 -7.51 -8.25
N VAL A 303 0.51 -6.77 -9.34
CA VAL A 303 -0.42 -5.63 -9.42
C VAL A 303 -1.58 -5.99 -10.34
N GLU A 304 -2.80 -5.79 -9.86
CA GLU A 304 -4.02 -6.06 -10.62
C GLU A 304 -4.31 -4.94 -11.64
N PRO A 305 -4.93 -5.27 -12.79
CA PRO A 305 -5.29 -4.28 -13.78
C PRO A 305 -6.46 -3.38 -13.32
N LEU A 306 -6.89 -2.45 -14.19
CA LEU A 306 -8.06 -1.57 -13.95
C LEU A 306 -9.35 -2.35 -13.61
N VAL A 307 -9.49 -3.57 -14.13
CA VAL A 307 -10.52 -4.53 -13.72
C VAL A 307 -9.81 -5.69 -13.05
N PRO A 308 -9.77 -5.74 -11.71
CA PRO A 308 -9.04 -6.77 -10.98
C PRO A 308 -9.59 -8.18 -11.26
N LEU A 309 -8.69 -9.15 -11.38
CA LEU A 309 -9.00 -10.57 -11.58
C LEU A 309 -8.66 -11.42 -10.34
N ALA A 310 -8.05 -10.82 -9.34
CA ALA A 310 -7.84 -11.35 -8.01
C ALA A 310 -8.26 -10.30 -6.97
N PRO A 311 -8.48 -10.68 -5.70
CA PRO A 311 -8.79 -9.73 -4.62
C PRO A 311 -7.69 -8.67 -4.48
N ALA A 312 -8.01 -7.45 -4.87
CA ALA A 312 -7.24 -6.22 -4.72
C ALA A 312 -8.08 -5.04 -5.23
N ALA A 313 -7.73 -3.81 -4.88
CA ALA A 313 -8.24 -2.63 -5.57
C ALA A 313 -7.67 -2.53 -7.00
N PRO A 314 -8.34 -1.81 -7.94
CA PRO A 314 -7.79 -1.57 -9.28
C PRO A 314 -6.41 -0.93 -9.24
N VAL A 315 -5.47 -1.47 -10.02
CA VAL A 315 -4.07 -0.98 -10.11
C VAL A 315 -3.33 -1.03 -8.76
N HIS A 316 -3.66 -1.97 -7.90
CA HIS A 316 -3.01 -2.16 -6.60
C HIS A 316 -2.43 -3.57 -6.48
N PRO A 317 -1.48 -3.76 -5.56
CA PRO A 317 -0.96 -5.09 -5.25
C PRO A 317 -2.07 -6.04 -4.81
N ASN A 318 -2.00 -7.28 -5.29
CA ASN A 318 -2.75 -8.40 -4.75
C ASN A 318 -1.94 -9.08 -3.62
N ALA A 319 -2.48 -10.13 -2.99
CA ALA A 319 -1.80 -10.82 -1.90
C ALA A 319 -0.39 -11.35 -2.27
N ARG A 320 -0.13 -11.65 -3.55
CA ARG A 320 1.21 -12.02 -4.02
C ARG A 320 2.12 -10.81 -4.10
N GLY A 321 1.61 -9.66 -4.55
CA GLY A 321 2.35 -8.40 -4.59
C GLY A 321 2.73 -7.95 -3.17
N GLU A 322 1.79 -7.99 -2.24
CA GLU A 322 2.05 -7.67 -0.83
C GLU A 322 3.12 -8.60 -0.22
N ARG A 323 3.09 -9.91 -0.54
CA ARG A 323 4.14 -10.85 -0.12
C ARG A 323 5.49 -10.46 -0.71
N GLY A 324 5.57 -10.16 -2.01
CA GLY A 324 6.81 -9.75 -2.65
C GLY A 324 7.38 -8.43 -2.09
N MET A 325 6.50 -7.47 -1.76
CA MET A 325 6.90 -6.25 -1.07
C MET A 325 7.42 -6.55 0.36
N ALA A 326 6.74 -7.44 1.10
CA ALA A 326 7.22 -7.88 2.42
C ALA A 326 8.60 -8.52 2.35
N ASP A 327 8.83 -9.41 1.38
CA ASP A 327 10.13 -10.06 1.18
C ASP A 327 11.24 -9.03 0.88
N ALA A 328 10.95 -8.01 0.06
CA ALA A 328 11.89 -6.92 -0.21
C ALA A 328 12.24 -6.12 1.08
N VAL A 329 11.24 -5.79 1.91
CA VAL A 329 11.43 -5.12 3.20
C VAL A 329 12.30 -5.97 4.12
N ILE A 330 11.94 -7.24 4.31
CA ILE A 330 12.66 -8.18 5.19
C ILE A 330 14.12 -8.34 4.76
N ASN A 331 14.36 -8.52 3.45
CA ASN A 331 15.70 -8.67 2.91
C ASN A 331 16.54 -7.41 3.14
N THR A 332 15.95 -6.22 2.94
CA THR A 332 16.64 -4.94 3.21
C THR A 332 16.99 -4.79 4.69
N ILE A 333 16.08 -5.14 5.60
CA ILE A 333 16.30 -5.10 7.04
C ILE A 333 17.43 -6.08 7.45
N LYS A 334 17.39 -7.31 6.92
CA LYS A 334 18.42 -8.33 7.20
C LYS A 334 19.80 -7.92 6.70
N ALA A 335 19.88 -7.34 5.50
CA ALA A 335 21.13 -6.83 4.94
C ALA A 335 21.74 -5.70 5.80
N SER A 336 20.90 -4.80 6.33
CA SER A 336 21.33 -3.70 7.20
C SER A 336 21.84 -4.14 8.59
N ASN A 337 21.47 -5.35 9.03
CA ASN A 337 21.92 -5.90 10.33
C ASN A 337 23.23 -6.70 10.21
N GLY A 338 23.68 -7.02 8.99
CA GLY A 338 24.91 -7.79 8.72
C GLY A 338 26.12 -6.93 8.33
N SER A 339 25.93 -5.61 8.21
CA SER A 339 26.97 -4.62 7.92
C SER A 339 27.30 -3.80 9.16
#